data_4d7683c55ebced8ed6e743f366a14e53
#
_entry.id   4d7683c55ebced8ed6e743f366a14e53
#
_cell.length_a   1.000
_cell.length_b   1.000
_cell.length_c   1.000
_cell.angle_alpha   90.00
_cell.angle_beta   90.00
_cell.angle_gamma   90.00
#
_symmetry.space_group_name_H-M   'P 1'
#
loop_
_entity.id
_entity.type
_entity.pdbx_description
1 polymer ?
#
loop_
_entity_poly.entity_id
_entity_poly.type
_entity_poly.pdbx_seq_one_letter_code
_entity_poly.pdbx_strand_id
1 'polypeptide(L)' 'MVEYTYHNNTNHMIVMRCIGEKNFFIERVIFPTETITINAPLGAEVELWGNGIHFEERMVVDHQETYWKSYSSFDN' A
#
# COMPACT_ATOMS: atom_id res chain seq x y z
N MET A 1 -10.48 -10.19 7.86
CA MET A 1 -9.51 -9.14 7.51
C MET A 1 -8.11 -9.68 7.65
N VAL A 2 -7.22 -9.25 6.82
CA VAL A 2 -5.82 -9.61 6.93
C VAL A 2 -4.99 -8.35 7.10
N GLU A 3 -3.82 -8.50 7.68
CA GLU A 3 -2.90 -7.38 7.86
C GLU A 3 -2.11 -7.16 6.59
N TYR A 4 -1.97 -5.89 6.23
CA TYR A 4 -1.17 -5.49 5.10
C TYR A 4 -0.25 -4.37 5.57
N THR A 5 1.06 -4.57 5.40
CA THR A 5 2.06 -3.61 5.84
C THR A 5 2.81 -3.06 4.65
N TYR A 6 2.94 -1.74 4.61
CA TYR A 6 3.67 -1.07 3.55
C TYR A 6 4.71 -0.13 4.16
N HIS A 7 5.91 -0.20 3.64
CA HIS A 7 7.02 0.69 4.03
C HIS A 7 7.33 1.60 2.84
N ASN A 8 7.28 2.91 3.08
CA ASN A 8 7.60 3.87 2.03
C ASN A 8 9.11 4.07 1.99
N ASN A 9 9.76 3.33 1.10
CA ASN A 9 11.20 3.44 0.93
C ASN A 9 11.55 4.31 -0.28
N THR A 10 10.65 5.22 -0.63
CA THR A 10 10.93 6.21 -1.67
C THR A 10 11.35 7.51 -1.00
N ASN A 11 11.69 8.50 -1.81
CA ASN A 11 12.08 9.80 -1.28
C ASN A 11 10.96 10.82 -1.37
N HIS A 12 9.72 10.36 -1.60
CA HIS A 12 8.59 11.27 -1.68
C HIS A 12 7.39 10.68 -0.96
N MET A 13 6.40 11.53 -0.72
CA MET A 13 5.19 11.11 -0.04
C MET A 13 4.39 10.17 -0.92
N ILE A 14 3.77 9.17 -0.31
CA ILE A 14 2.88 8.24 -1.00
C ILE A 14 1.51 8.35 -0.36
N VAL A 15 0.48 8.39 -1.21
CA VAL A 15 -0.89 8.24 -0.74
C VAL A 15 -1.32 6.82 -1.10
N MET A 16 -1.67 6.06 -0.09
CA MET A 16 -2.13 4.69 -0.29
C MET A 16 -3.65 4.68 -0.18
N ARG A 17 -4.31 4.08 -1.15
CA ARG A 17 -5.76 3.88 -1.14
C ARG A 17 -6.02 2.40 -1.20
N CYS A 18 -6.83 1.90 -0.26
CA CYS A 18 -7.20 0.51 -0.22
C CYS A 18 -8.71 0.43 -0.40
N ILE A 19 -9.13 -0.28 -1.41
CA ILE A 19 -10.53 -0.32 -1.84
C ILE A 19 -10.99 -1.77 -1.85
N GLY A 20 -12.06 -2.05 -1.16
CA GLY A 20 -12.58 -3.40 -1.08
C GLY A 20 -14.09 -3.45 -1.26
N GLU A 21 -14.63 -4.64 -1.12
CA GLU A 21 -16.06 -4.84 -1.25
C GLU A 21 -16.79 -4.20 -0.08
N LYS A 22 -18.08 -4.00 -0.25
CA LYS A 22 -18.97 -3.47 0.77
C LYS A 22 -18.53 -2.10 1.25
N ASN A 23 -18.07 -1.29 0.30
CA ASN A 23 -17.68 0.10 0.57
C ASN A 23 -16.48 0.22 1.47
N PHE A 24 -15.66 -0.80 1.56
CA PHE A 24 -14.43 -0.70 2.33
C PHE A 24 -13.49 0.28 1.65
N PHE A 25 -13.00 1.26 2.39
CA PHE A 25 -12.10 2.24 1.82
C PHE A 25 -11.22 2.81 2.92
N ILE A 26 -9.91 2.79 2.69
CA ILE A 26 -8.93 3.40 3.58
C ILE A 26 -8.00 4.24 2.74
N GLU A 27 -7.68 5.43 3.23
CA GLU A 27 -6.68 6.26 2.59
C GLU A 27 -5.69 6.72 3.64
N ARG A 28 -4.40 6.58 3.34
CA ARG A 28 -3.33 6.95 4.26
C ARG A 28 -2.25 7.70 3.53
N VAL A 29 -1.70 8.71 4.20
CA VAL A 29 -0.54 9.44 3.69
C VAL A 29 0.68 8.87 4.40
N ILE A 30 1.68 8.49 3.63
CA ILE A 30 2.86 7.81 4.16
C ILE A 30 4.08 8.60 3.70
N PHE A 31 4.77 9.20 4.67
CA PHE A 31 5.96 9.97 4.35
C PHE A 31 7.18 9.05 4.17
N PRO A 32 8.25 9.57 3.57
CA PRO A 32 9.44 8.75 3.39
C PRO A 32 9.89 8.11 4.69
N THR A 33 10.28 6.86 4.61
CA THR A 33 10.76 6.01 5.70
C THR A 33 9.68 5.54 6.67
N GLU A 34 8.44 5.98 6.49
CA GLU A 34 7.38 5.52 7.37
C GLU A 34 6.86 4.16 6.96
N THR A 35 6.40 3.42 7.95
CA THR A 35 5.78 2.12 7.76
C THR A 35 4.38 2.18 8.35
N ILE A 36 3.39 1.69 7.62
CA ILE A 36 2.04 1.59 8.17
C ILE A 36 1.52 0.18 8.00
N THR A 37 0.59 -0.18 8.87
CA THR A 37 -0.10 -1.46 8.79
C THR A 37 -1.59 -1.18 8.82
N ILE A 38 -2.32 -1.80 7.90
CA ILE A 38 -3.77 -1.70 7.87
C ILE A 38 -4.35 -3.09 7.91
N ASN A 39 -5.62 -3.18 8.31
CA ASN A 39 -6.38 -4.42 8.20
C ASN A 39 -7.33 -4.26 7.04
N ALA A 40 -7.28 -5.18 6.10
CA ALA A 40 -8.06 -5.07 4.88
C ALA A 40 -8.70 -6.41 4.54
N PRO A 41 -9.83 -6.40 3.83
CA PRO A 41 -10.43 -7.65 3.40
C PRO A 41 -9.60 -8.30 2.32
N LEU A 42 -9.64 -9.62 2.32
CA LEU A 42 -8.99 -10.38 1.26
C LEU A 42 -9.58 -9.96 -0.08
N GLY A 43 -8.72 -9.73 -1.06
CA GLY A 43 -9.17 -9.29 -2.37
C GLY A 43 -9.23 -7.79 -2.56
N ALA A 44 -9.00 -7.02 -1.50
CA ALA A 44 -8.99 -5.56 -1.64
C ALA A 44 -7.84 -5.12 -2.52
N GLU A 45 -8.03 -4.01 -3.21
CA GLU A 45 -6.99 -3.42 -4.05
C GLU A 45 -6.29 -2.32 -3.28
N VAL A 46 -4.97 -2.31 -3.39
CA VAL A 46 -4.15 -1.27 -2.80
C VAL A 46 -3.51 -0.48 -3.94
N GLU A 47 -3.75 0.82 -3.94
CA GLU A 47 -3.16 1.72 -4.95
C GLU A 47 -2.19 2.65 -4.25
N LEU A 48 -1.04 2.84 -4.87
CA LEU A 48 -0.02 3.75 -4.38
C LEU A 48 0.10 4.92 -5.34
N TRP A 49 -0.02 6.12 -4.79
CA TRP A 49 0.01 7.36 -5.58
C TRP A 49 1.12 8.26 -5.08
N GLY A 50 2.10 8.53 -5.96
CA GLY A 50 3.21 9.41 -5.61
C GLY A 50 2.72 10.84 -5.45
N ASN A 51 3.00 11.44 -4.32
CA ASN A 51 2.53 12.79 -3.94
C ASN A 51 1.01 12.93 -4.07
N GLY A 52 0.29 11.81 -4.09
CA GLY A 52 -1.15 11.84 -4.17
C GLY A 52 -1.69 12.05 -5.57
N ILE A 53 -0.85 12.22 -6.58
CA ILE A 53 -1.33 12.53 -7.92
C ILE A 53 -0.78 11.63 -9.02
N HIS A 54 0.35 10.96 -8.78
CA HIS A 54 0.94 10.08 -9.80
C HIS A 54 0.71 8.63 -9.42
N PHE A 55 -0.09 7.93 -10.21
CA PHE A 55 -0.31 6.52 -9.95
C PHE A 55 1.01 5.77 -10.13
N GLU A 56 1.36 4.94 -9.15
CA GLU A 56 2.62 4.20 -9.19
C GLU A 56 2.41 2.71 -9.26
N GLU A 57 1.49 2.17 -8.44
CA GLU A 57 1.37 0.72 -8.39
C GLU A 57 0.03 0.31 -7.84
N ARG A 58 -0.43 -0.87 -8.27
CA ARG A 58 -1.63 -1.49 -7.74
C ARG A 58 -1.31 -2.91 -7.32
N MET A 59 -1.81 -3.30 -6.17
CA MET A 59 -1.62 -4.64 -5.64
C MET A 59 -2.94 -5.17 -5.11
N VAL A 60 -3.02 -6.47 -4.90
CA VAL A 60 -4.22 -7.08 -4.35
C VAL A 60 -3.82 -7.76 -3.04
N VAL A 61 -4.64 -7.54 -2.03
CA VAL A 61 -4.44 -8.19 -0.74
C VAL A 61 -4.90 -9.61 -0.86
N ASP A 62 -3.99 -10.58 -0.87
CA ASP A 62 -4.38 -11.97 -1.06
C ASP A 62 -4.07 -12.85 0.15
N HIS A 63 -3.26 -12.36 1.08
CA HIS A 63 -3.04 -13.02 2.35
C HIS A 63 -2.19 -12.09 3.20
N GLN A 64 -2.02 -12.44 4.46
CA GLN A 64 -1.27 -11.60 5.37
C GLN A 64 0.19 -11.56 4.94
N GLU A 65 0.72 -10.35 4.80
CA GLU A 65 2.09 -10.21 4.35
C GLU A 65 2.64 -8.82 4.67
N THR A 66 3.95 -8.75 4.69
CA THR A 66 4.66 -7.48 4.79
C THR A 66 5.23 -7.19 3.41
N TYR A 67 4.96 -6.01 2.92
CA TYR A 67 5.36 -5.66 1.58
C TYR A 67 6.39 -4.54 1.60
N TRP A 68 7.49 -4.75 0.89
CA TRP A 68 8.58 -3.79 0.82
C TRP A 68 8.75 -3.38 -0.61
N LYS A 69 7.94 -2.42 -1.01
CA LYS A 69 7.80 -2.05 -2.39
C LYS A 69 9.10 -1.77 -3.10
N SER A 70 9.92 -0.95 -2.50
CA SER A 70 11.13 -0.51 -3.18
C SER A 70 12.18 -1.59 -3.28
N TYR A 71 12.08 -2.60 -2.46
CA TYR A 71 13.03 -3.69 -2.54
C TYR A 71 12.75 -4.60 -3.69
N SER A 72 11.51 -4.77 -4.00
CA SER A 72 11.12 -5.74 -4.99
C SER A 72 11.75 -5.46 -6.33
N SER A 73 12.18 -4.28 -6.51
CA SER A 73 12.74 -3.92 -7.79
C SER A 73 14.11 -4.52 -7.98
N PHE A 74 14.65 -5.07 -6.97
CA PHE A 74 15.91 -5.68 -7.17
C PHE A 74 15.97 -7.06 -6.64
N ASP A 75 15.59 -7.30 -6.49
CA ASP A 75 15.82 -8.33 -6.22
C ASP A 75 16.04 -9.08 -6.80
N ASN A 76 16.21 -8.46 -6.98
CA ASN A 76 16.49 -8.71 -7.20
C ASN A 76 16.70 -8.84 -7.48
#